data_91ccdd4e1230eb6438daa1c5cbf289e2
#
_entry.id   91ccdd4e1230eb6438daa1c5cbf289e2
#
_cell.length_a   1.000
_cell.length_b   1.000
_cell.length_c   1.000
_cell.angle_alpha   90.00
_cell.angle_beta   90.00
_cell.angle_gamma   90.00
#
_symmetry.space_group_name_H-M   'P 1'
#
loop_
_entity.id
_entity.type
_entity.pdbx_description
1 polymer ?
#
loop_
_entity_poly.entity_id
_entity_poly.type
_entity_poly.pdbx_seq_one_letter_code
_entity_poly.pdbx_strand_id
1 'polypeptide(L)'
;MKVKLPAFEIWQKDVFDYYLLNPKGKWIVTKSQRQVGKSIFAQLLLVYASLTKGNSVSLSISPIISQARKMYQNIESLAKSVIKKANGSTLEITFINGSQILFRSAEQEDSVRGNTVKGSGIAIVDEAAYIKDDFFYSILVPTTNVFKSPIFIFSTPKQKAGFFFDLFTQGLAPNEKVKSFDWTTYDVSKYLDEETKEIYRKQMPKLSFQSEILGQFIDGQGTVFTEFNKCICNTELDYSLPITIGIDWGTGSGSDDTVLTFAQNQVHKIVIPEQIAFNDKKPADQIRYIIKVIKSLVEKGCKEINIIVEKNSIGAVYHSNLIEEIDEFEQNYNAVVDWRDEIVINCGTFLTTNKSKKDLIETLITLFEQEKILIPNIEELKVQLSLFEAKVNKDTGFVTYACFAPGSHDDRVLSLLFAISQLKNEL
;
A
#
# COMPACT_ATOMS: atom_id res chain seq x y z
N MET A 1 3.32 -28.41 33.19
CA MET A 1 3.73 -28.29 31.78
C MET A 1 4.45 -26.96 31.63
N LYS A 2 5.63 -26.92 31.01
CA LYS A 2 6.39 -25.70 30.80
C LYS A 2 6.36 -25.36 29.32
N VAL A 3 5.91 -24.16 28.96
CA VAL A 3 6.09 -23.60 27.60
C VAL A 3 7.43 -22.87 27.60
N LYS A 4 8.33 -23.24 26.70
CA LYS A 4 9.58 -22.51 26.52
C LYS A 4 9.32 -21.40 25.51
N LEU A 5 9.20 -20.18 26.00
CA LEU A 5 9.11 -18.99 25.16
C LEU A 5 10.53 -18.56 24.75
N PRO A 6 10.70 -17.97 23.53
CA PRO A 6 11.95 -17.34 23.13
C PRO A 6 12.33 -16.22 24.10
N ALA A 7 13.62 -15.91 24.20
CA ALA A 7 14.09 -14.77 24.96
C ALA A 7 13.63 -13.47 24.30
N PHE A 8 13.29 -12.48 25.13
CA PHE A 8 12.98 -11.14 24.64
C PHE A 8 14.25 -10.42 24.20
N GLU A 9 14.14 -9.64 23.13
CA GLU A 9 15.12 -8.61 22.80
C GLU A 9 15.04 -7.46 23.83
N ILE A 10 16.11 -6.68 23.96
CA ILE A 10 16.20 -5.64 24.99
C ILE A 10 15.03 -4.65 24.93
N TRP A 11 14.64 -4.24 23.72
CA TRP A 11 13.51 -3.32 23.51
C TRP A 11 12.14 -3.94 23.84
N GLN A 12 11.99 -5.26 23.63
CA GLN A 12 10.81 -6.02 24.04
C GLN A 12 10.74 -6.16 25.57
N LYS A 13 11.90 -6.39 26.19
CA LYS A 13 12.02 -6.53 27.63
C LYS A 13 11.63 -5.26 28.36
N ASP A 14 12.00 -4.08 27.88
CA ASP A 14 11.63 -2.80 28.49
C ASP A 14 10.11 -2.59 28.54
N VAL A 15 9.42 -2.95 27.44
CA VAL A 15 7.94 -2.93 27.39
C VAL A 15 7.34 -3.96 28.34
N PHE A 16 7.90 -5.15 28.40
CA PHE A 16 7.43 -6.21 29.28
C PHE A 16 7.62 -5.89 30.75
N ASP A 17 8.78 -5.36 31.15
CA ASP A 17 9.07 -4.96 32.52
C ASP A 17 8.14 -3.83 32.97
N TYR A 18 7.88 -2.85 32.10
CA TYR A 18 6.87 -1.81 32.37
C TYR A 18 5.47 -2.40 32.59
N TYR A 19 5.05 -3.35 31.76
CA TYR A 19 3.78 -4.04 31.90
C TYR A 19 3.67 -4.79 33.24
N LEU A 20 4.71 -5.49 33.66
CA LEU A 20 4.71 -6.22 34.94
C LEU A 20 4.49 -5.29 36.15
N LEU A 21 5.05 -4.07 36.07
CA LEU A 21 4.87 -3.05 37.10
C LEU A 21 3.51 -2.32 37.00
N ASN A 22 2.87 -2.32 35.83
CA ASN A 22 1.65 -1.59 35.52
C ASN A 22 0.61 -2.48 34.81
N PRO A 23 0.13 -3.58 35.43
CA PRO A 23 -0.64 -4.61 34.72
C PRO A 23 -2.09 -4.21 34.41
N LYS A 24 -2.55 -3.03 34.80
CA LYS A 24 -3.94 -2.60 34.62
C LYS A 24 -4.05 -1.17 34.13
N GLY A 25 -5.05 -0.94 33.30
CA GLY A 25 -5.52 0.38 32.91
C GLY A 25 -4.60 1.18 31.99
N LYS A 26 -3.48 0.62 31.58
CA LYS A 26 -2.50 1.31 30.72
C LYS A 26 -2.72 1.02 29.25
N TRP A 27 -2.44 2.03 28.42
CA TRP A 27 -2.29 1.92 27.00
C TRP A 27 -0.79 2.03 26.68
N ILE A 28 -0.23 0.95 26.16
CA ILE A 28 1.22 0.80 25.92
C ILE A 28 1.44 0.88 24.43
N VAL A 29 1.99 1.98 23.98
CA VAL A 29 2.16 2.30 22.54
C VAL A 29 3.60 2.05 22.12
N THR A 30 3.80 1.27 21.08
CA THR A 30 5.14 0.95 20.59
C THR A 30 5.26 1.28 19.11
N LYS A 31 6.15 2.21 18.80
CA LYS A 31 6.57 2.57 17.45
C LYS A 31 7.88 1.86 17.10
N SER A 32 7.97 1.28 15.92
CA SER A 32 9.20 0.64 15.46
C SER A 32 9.31 0.55 13.94
N GLN A 33 10.50 0.22 13.47
CA GLN A 33 10.75 -0.18 12.09
C GLN A 33 10.03 -1.49 11.74
N ARG A 34 10.04 -1.82 10.45
CA ARG A 34 9.63 -3.14 9.94
C ARG A 34 10.60 -4.24 10.42
N GLN A 35 10.07 -5.48 10.59
CA GLN A 35 10.83 -6.71 10.85
C GLN A 35 11.64 -6.78 12.17
N VAL A 36 11.44 -5.87 13.11
CA VAL A 36 12.14 -5.88 14.41
C VAL A 36 11.39 -6.64 15.53
N GLY A 37 10.46 -7.54 15.15
CA GLY A 37 9.86 -8.47 16.08
C GLY A 37 8.59 -8.00 16.81
N LYS A 38 7.86 -6.97 16.33
CA LYS A 38 6.57 -6.51 16.90
C LYS A 38 5.57 -7.65 17.08
N SER A 39 5.22 -8.31 15.99
CA SER A 39 4.18 -9.35 15.98
C SER A 39 4.61 -10.59 16.76
N ILE A 40 5.91 -10.94 16.81
CA ILE A 40 6.42 -12.01 17.66
C ILE A 40 6.23 -11.64 19.12
N PHE A 41 6.58 -10.43 19.52
CA PHE A 41 6.40 -9.95 20.89
C PHE A 41 4.93 -9.92 21.28
N ALA A 42 4.04 -9.46 20.40
CA ALA A 42 2.59 -9.50 20.60
C ALA A 42 2.06 -10.92 20.88
N GLN A 43 2.56 -11.92 20.13
CA GLN A 43 2.22 -13.34 20.37
C GLN A 43 2.69 -13.83 21.74
N LEU A 44 3.91 -13.48 22.13
CA LEU A 44 4.45 -13.85 23.43
C LEU A 44 3.69 -13.24 24.58
N LEU A 45 3.27 -11.97 24.46
CA LEU A 45 2.43 -11.28 25.44
C LEU A 45 1.06 -11.94 25.59
N LEU A 46 0.41 -12.31 24.48
CA LEU A 46 -0.90 -12.98 24.50
C LEU A 46 -0.82 -14.35 25.19
N VAL A 47 0.21 -15.15 24.86
CA VAL A 47 0.42 -16.45 25.50
C VAL A 47 0.73 -16.27 27.00
N TYR A 48 1.63 -15.35 27.35
CA TYR A 48 1.95 -15.04 28.75
C TYR A 48 0.71 -14.64 29.54
N ALA A 49 -0.06 -13.66 29.06
CA ALA A 49 -1.26 -13.19 29.75
C ALA A 49 -2.31 -14.30 29.93
N SER A 50 -2.47 -15.17 28.92
CA SER A 50 -3.39 -16.31 28.98
C SER A 50 -2.97 -17.39 29.96
N LEU A 51 -1.66 -17.59 30.17
CA LEU A 51 -1.16 -18.61 31.10
C LEU A 51 -0.96 -18.12 32.53
N THR A 52 -0.94 -16.78 32.74
CA THR A 52 -0.70 -16.19 34.08
C THR A 52 -1.86 -16.47 35.05
N LYS A 53 -3.12 -16.39 34.57
CA LYS A 53 -4.29 -16.69 35.38
C LYS A 53 -5.33 -17.42 34.54
N GLY A 54 -5.90 -18.50 35.09
CA GLY A 54 -6.95 -19.26 34.40
C GLY A 54 -8.23 -18.45 34.13
N ASN A 55 -9.01 -18.89 33.15
CA ASN A 55 -10.27 -18.31 32.72
C ASN A 55 -10.17 -16.82 32.30
N SER A 56 -8.99 -16.39 31.83
CA SER A 56 -8.76 -15.06 31.28
C SER A 56 -9.17 -15.02 29.80
N VAL A 57 -9.56 -13.83 29.32
CA VAL A 57 -9.88 -13.62 27.90
C VAL A 57 -9.04 -12.46 27.38
N SER A 58 -8.25 -12.73 26.34
CA SER A 58 -7.47 -11.74 25.61
C SER A 58 -8.05 -11.51 24.22
N LEU A 59 -7.82 -10.32 23.67
CA LEU A 59 -8.30 -9.92 22.37
C LEU A 59 -7.10 -9.46 21.49
N SER A 60 -6.97 -10.01 20.31
CA SER A 60 -5.97 -9.63 19.31
C SER A 60 -6.66 -9.01 18.11
N ILE A 61 -6.35 -7.75 17.81
CA ILE A 61 -6.90 -6.99 16.71
C ILE A 61 -5.83 -6.77 15.65
N SER A 62 -6.18 -7.06 14.40
CA SER A 62 -5.40 -6.73 13.20
C SER A 62 -6.25 -5.91 12.23
N PRO A 63 -5.68 -5.11 11.32
CA PRO A 63 -6.46 -4.35 10.34
C PRO A 63 -7.40 -5.23 9.52
N ILE A 64 -6.90 -6.34 8.96
CA ILE A 64 -7.61 -7.25 8.06
C ILE A 64 -7.64 -8.68 8.57
N ILE A 65 -8.63 -9.46 8.14
CA ILE A 65 -8.86 -10.83 8.63
C ILE A 65 -7.70 -11.80 8.31
N SER A 66 -6.99 -11.60 7.19
CA SER A 66 -5.85 -12.45 6.84
C SER A 66 -4.67 -12.30 7.82
N GLN A 67 -4.44 -11.10 8.36
CA GLN A 67 -3.43 -10.86 9.38
C GLN A 67 -3.85 -11.45 10.74
N ALA A 68 -5.13 -11.30 11.12
CA ALA A 68 -5.68 -11.94 12.31
C ALA A 68 -5.52 -13.48 12.24
N ARG A 69 -5.77 -14.08 11.07
CA ARG A 69 -5.58 -15.51 10.83
C ARG A 69 -4.11 -15.93 10.94
N LYS A 70 -3.19 -15.13 10.44
CA LYS A 70 -1.75 -15.39 10.58
C LYS A 70 -1.32 -15.35 12.04
N MET A 71 -1.81 -14.38 12.81
CA MET A 71 -1.55 -14.30 14.26
C MET A 71 -2.07 -15.53 15.00
N TYR A 72 -3.30 -15.97 14.69
CA TYR A 72 -3.89 -17.20 15.22
C TYR A 72 -3.02 -18.42 14.93
N GLN A 73 -2.62 -18.66 13.68
CA GLN A 73 -1.82 -19.83 13.26
C GLN A 73 -0.46 -19.86 13.97
N ASN A 74 0.17 -18.70 14.11
CA ASN A 74 1.47 -18.60 14.79
C ASN A 74 1.35 -18.98 16.28
N ILE A 75 0.31 -18.49 16.96
CA ILE A 75 0.09 -18.83 18.40
C ILE A 75 -0.34 -20.28 18.54
N GLU A 76 -1.16 -20.82 17.65
CA GLU A 76 -1.54 -22.22 17.64
C GLU A 76 -0.29 -23.13 17.55
N SER A 77 0.66 -22.79 16.69
CA SER A 77 1.93 -23.51 16.58
C SER A 77 2.81 -23.33 17.82
N LEU A 78 2.99 -22.08 18.29
CA LEU A 78 3.88 -21.72 19.40
C LEU A 78 3.44 -22.39 20.72
N ALA A 79 2.14 -22.39 21.00
CA ALA A 79 1.57 -22.81 22.29
C ALA A 79 0.89 -24.19 22.23
N LYS A 80 1.11 -24.99 21.20
CA LYS A 80 0.42 -26.26 20.92
C LYS A 80 0.30 -27.18 22.14
N SER A 81 1.32 -27.25 22.97
CA SER A 81 1.35 -28.15 24.15
C SER A 81 0.42 -27.76 25.29
N VAL A 82 -0.11 -26.54 25.31
CA VAL A 82 -0.99 -25.99 26.36
C VAL A 82 -2.35 -25.58 25.80
N ILE A 83 -2.62 -25.82 24.54
CA ILE A 83 -3.93 -25.56 23.90
C ILE A 83 -4.86 -26.74 24.19
N LYS A 84 -6.08 -26.45 24.67
CA LYS A 84 -7.17 -27.39 24.83
C LYS A 84 -8.00 -27.53 23.55
N LYS A 85 -8.28 -26.38 22.90
CA LYS A 85 -9.07 -26.31 21.67
C LYS A 85 -8.63 -25.12 20.84
N ALA A 86 -8.49 -25.34 19.55
CA ALA A 86 -8.28 -24.29 18.55
C ALA A 86 -9.37 -24.35 17.49
N ASN A 87 -9.97 -23.22 17.14
CA ASN A 87 -11.04 -23.12 16.15
C ASN A 87 -10.62 -22.12 15.05
N GLY A 88 -10.20 -22.65 13.92
CA GLY A 88 -9.75 -21.85 12.77
C GLY A 88 -10.88 -21.14 12.01
N SER A 89 -12.15 -21.53 12.21
CA SER A 89 -13.31 -20.84 11.60
C SER A 89 -13.66 -19.55 12.35
N THR A 90 -13.71 -19.62 13.70
CA THR A 90 -14.00 -18.45 14.55
C THR A 90 -12.73 -17.69 14.96
N LEU A 91 -11.54 -18.21 14.63
CA LEU A 91 -10.23 -17.70 15.04
C LEU A 91 -10.15 -17.52 16.56
N GLU A 92 -10.27 -18.63 17.29
CA GLU A 92 -10.26 -18.66 18.76
C GLU A 92 -9.39 -19.79 19.27
N ILE A 93 -8.60 -19.51 20.29
CA ILE A 93 -7.79 -20.50 21.00
C ILE A 93 -8.23 -20.56 22.45
N THR A 94 -8.52 -21.77 22.96
CA THR A 94 -8.78 -22.05 24.38
C THR A 94 -7.65 -22.88 24.96
N PHE A 95 -7.05 -22.38 26.02
CA PHE A 95 -5.97 -23.05 26.75
C PHE A 95 -6.50 -24.07 27.78
N ILE A 96 -5.62 -24.98 28.23
CA ILE A 96 -5.95 -26.01 29.23
C ILE A 96 -6.46 -25.40 30.55
N ASN A 97 -5.98 -24.21 30.94
CA ASN A 97 -6.42 -23.48 32.14
C ASN A 97 -7.75 -22.71 31.95
N GLY A 98 -8.45 -22.90 30.83
CA GLY A 98 -9.71 -22.23 30.52
C GLY A 98 -9.58 -20.83 29.95
N SER A 99 -8.37 -20.29 29.82
CA SER A 99 -8.17 -18.97 29.20
C SER A 99 -8.37 -19.02 27.69
N GLN A 100 -8.73 -17.87 27.10
CA GLN A 100 -9.03 -17.75 25.67
C GLN A 100 -8.30 -16.58 25.04
N ILE A 101 -7.94 -16.73 23.75
CA ILE A 101 -7.54 -15.63 22.88
C ILE A 101 -8.53 -15.59 21.72
N LEU A 102 -9.09 -14.41 21.48
CA LEU A 102 -9.99 -14.11 20.36
C LEU A 102 -9.21 -13.26 19.35
N PHE A 103 -9.14 -13.70 18.08
CA PHE A 103 -8.48 -12.96 17.01
C PHE A 103 -9.54 -12.34 16.11
N ARG A 104 -9.48 -11.04 15.92
CA ARG A 104 -10.50 -10.27 15.19
C ARG A 104 -9.83 -9.27 14.26
N SER A 105 -10.56 -8.81 13.24
CA SER A 105 -10.11 -7.73 12.37
C SER A 105 -10.92 -6.46 12.59
N ALA A 106 -10.26 -5.31 12.38
CA ALA A 106 -10.94 -4.02 12.46
C ALA A 106 -11.98 -3.81 11.35
N GLU A 107 -11.88 -4.55 10.23
CA GLU A 107 -12.91 -4.55 9.17
C GLU A 107 -14.23 -5.17 9.60
N GLN A 108 -14.22 -6.06 10.61
CA GLN A 108 -15.39 -6.79 11.10
C GLN A 108 -15.78 -6.31 12.49
N GLU A 109 -16.20 -5.07 12.60
CA GLU A 109 -16.51 -4.38 13.86
C GLU A 109 -17.46 -5.16 14.78
N ASP A 110 -18.53 -5.74 14.22
CA ASP A 110 -19.52 -6.51 14.98
C ASP A 110 -18.92 -7.74 15.66
N SER A 111 -17.85 -8.31 15.10
CA SER A 111 -17.16 -9.45 15.71
C SER A 111 -16.36 -9.07 16.97
N VAL A 112 -16.10 -7.76 17.17
CA VAL A 112 -15.40 -7.20 18.33
C VAL A 112 -16.38 -6.73 19.39
N ARG A 113 -17.50 -6.14 18.96
CA ARG A 113 -18.58 -5.69 19.86
C ARG A 113 -19.07 -6.87 20.71
N GLY A 114 -19.35 -6.61 21.98
CA GLY A 114 -19.82 -7.64 22.92
C GLY A 114 -18.74 -8.54 23.52
N ASN A 115 -17.50 -8.50 23.06
CA ASN A 115 -16.39 -9.17 23.73
C ASN A 115 -15.93 -8.37 24.96
N THR A 116 -15.45 -9.07 25.97
CA THR A 116 -14.90 -8.46 27.18
C THR A 116 -13.54 -9.08 27.49
N VAL A 117 -12.51 -8.26 27.53
CA VAL A 117 -11.17 -8.65 28.00
C VAL A 117 -11.20 -8.75 29.50
N LYS A 118 -10.86 -9.91 30.09
CA LYS A 118 -11.02 -10.16 31.54
C LYS A 118 -9.88 -10.98 32.14
N GLY A 119 -9.83 -10.98 33.48
CA GLY A 119 -8.80 -11.70 34.23
C GLY A 119 -7.42 -11.05 34.06
N SER A 120 -6.41 -11.83 33.69
CA SER A 120 -5.08 -11.36 33.27
C SER A 120 -5.02 -11.10 31.77
N GLY A 121 -6.14 -11.17 31.06
CA GLY A 121 -6.20 -10.92 29.62
C GLY A 121 -5.83 -9.49 29.25
N ILE A 122 -5.31 -9.35 28.05
CA ILE A 122 -4.85 -8.11 27.45
C ILE A 122 -5.54 -7.90 26.10
N ALA A 123 -5.63 -6.65 25.64
CA ALA A 123 -5.94 -6.35 24.27
C ALA A 123 -4.65 -6.00 23.52
N ILE A 124 -4.50 -6.53 22.30
CA ILE A 124 -3.40 -6.18 21.38
C ILE A 124 -3.98 -5.60 20.11
N VAL A 125 -3.39 -4.52 19.65
CA VAL A 125 -3.64 -3.88 18.35
C VAL A 125 -2.34 -3.97 17.56
N ASP A 126 -2.29 -4.86 16.59
CA ASP A 126 -1.14 -4.99 15.67
C ASP A 126 -1.41 -4.16 14.41
N GLU A 127 -0.37 -3.50 13.90
CA GLU A 127 -0.42 -2.57 12.77
C GLU A 127 -1.46 -1.43 12.96
N ALA A 128 -1.43 -0.81 14.14
CA ALA A 128 -2.39 0.20 14.59
C ALA A 128 -2.54 1.42 13.67
N ALA A 129 -1.47 1.83 12.98
CA ALA A 129 -1.50 2.95 12.02
C ALA A 129 -2.42 2.69 10.80
N TYR A 130 -2.98 1.48 10.66
CA TYR A 130 -3.92 1.10 9.60
C TYR A 130 -5.35 0.93 10.11
N ILE A 131 -5.61 1.26 11.39
CA ILE A 131 -6.91 1.11 12.03
C ILE A 131 -7.51 2.49 12.28
N LYS A 132 -8.83 2.62 12.11
CA LYS A 132 -9.56 3.88 12.27
C LYS A 132 -9.66 4.30 13.74
N ASP A 133 -9.69 5.60 13.98
CA ASP A 133 -9.87 6.19 15.31
C ASP A 133 -11.20 5.76 15.96
N ASP A 134 -12.28 5.78 15.18
CA ASP A 134 -13.60 5.38 15.69
C ASP A 134 -13.62 3.90 16.13
N PHE A 135 -13.00 2.99 15.35
CA PHE A 135 -12.87 1.60 15.78
C PHE A 135 -12.13 1.50 17.12
N PHE A 136 -11.01 2.22 17.27
CA PHE A 136 -10.22 2.16 18.49
C PHE A 136 -11.01 2.68 19.69
N TYR A 137 -11.57 3.89 19.60
CA TYR A 137 -12.23 4.53 20.74
C TYR A 137 -13.64 4.01 21.01
N SER A 138 -14.44 3.77 19.97
CA SER A 138 -15.87 3.44 20.11
C SER A 138 -16.13 1.93 20.20
N ILE A 139 -15.22 1.08 19.72
CA ILE A 139 -15.41 -0.37 19.66
C ILE A 139 -14.44 -1.11 20.57
N LEU A 140 -13.13 -0.91 20.41
CA LEU A 140 -12.12 -1.66 21.15
C LEU A 140 -12.02 -1.23 22.63
N VAL A 141 -11.86 0.06 22.91
CA VAL A 141 -11.65 0.56 24.27
C VAL A 141 -12.75 0.09 25.24
N PRO A 142 -14.05 0.11 24.89
CA PRO A 142 -15.11 -0.40 25.76
C PRO A 142 -14.92 -1.86 26.18
N THR A 143 -14.33 -2.72 25.35
CA THR A 143 -14.11 -4.13 25.68
C THR A 143 -13.13 -4.35 26.84
N THR A 144 -12.31 -3.36 27.16
CA THR A 144 -11.27 -3.41 28.20
C THR A 144 -11.65 -2.70 29.50
N ASN A 145 -12.70 -1.87 29.48
CA ASN A 145 -13.01 -0.95 30.55
C ASN A 145 -13.43 -1.64 31.88
N VAL A 146 -14.24 -2.70 31.79
CA VAL A 146 -14.81 -3.38 32.98
C VAL A 146 -13.70 -3.91 33.90
N PHE A 147 -12.68 -4.53 33.33
CA PHE A 147 -11.57 -5.14 34.06
C PHE A 147 -10.31 -4.26 34.09
N LYS A 148 -10.37 -3.06 33.52
CA LYS A 148 -9.21 -2.18 33.31
C LYS A 148 -8.04 -2.93 32.68
N SER A 149 -8.33 -3.76 31.69
CA SER A 149 -7.31 -4.54 30.98
C SER A 149 -6.38 -3.62 30.20
N PRO A 150 -5.06 -3.90 30.13
CA PRO A 150 -4.15 -3.08 29.36
C PRO A 150 -4.36 -3.28 27.86
N ILE A 151 -4.06 -2.24 27.08
CA ILE A 151 -4.07 -2.28 25.63
C ILE A 151 -2.63 -2.07 25.14
N PHE A 152 -2.11 -3.02 24.38
CA PHE A 152 -0.83 -2.88 23.69
C PHE A 152 -1.09 -2.50 22.24
N ILE A 153 -0.40 -1.47 21.77
CA ILE A 153 -0.63 -0.84 20.47
C ILE A 153 0.70 -0.82 19.73
N PHE A 154 0.81 -1.64 18.68
CA PHE A 154 2.04 -1.81 17.90
C PHE A 154 1.83 -1.33 16.47
N SER A 155 2.76 -0.57 15.93
CA SER A 155 2.82 -0.28 14.50
C SER A 155 4.19 0.20 14.03
N THR A 156 4.45 0.05 12.74
CA THR A 156 5.30 0.99 12.00
C THR A 156 4.55 2.31 11.89
N PRO A 157 5.23 3.45 12.05
CA PRO A 157 4.58 4.75 11.89
C PRO A 157 4.16 4.97 10.44
N LYS A 158 3.17 5.81 10.25
CA LYS A 158 2.76 6.33 8.95
C LYS A 158 2.75 7.84 9.01
N GLN A 159 1.57 8.42 8.88
CA GLN A 159 1.38 9.87 8.91
C GLN A 159 1.36 10.41 10.33
N LYS A 160 1.65 11.70 10.49
CA LYS A 160 1.45 12.47 11.73
C LYS A 160 -0.03 12.76 11.97
N ALA A 161 -0.85 11.71 11.95
CA ALA A 161 -2.30 11.78 12.14
C ALA A 161 -2.86 10.44 12.64
N GLY A 162 -4.06 10.47 13.26
CA GLY A 162 -4.79 9.33 13.78
C GLY A 162 -4.34 8.91 15.17
N PHE A 163 -5.17 8.06 15.82
CA PHE A 163 -5.00 7.70 17.22
C PHE A 163 -3.61 7.14 17.56
N PHE A 164 -2.97 6.41 16.63
CA PHE A 164 -1.65 5.85 16.88
C PHE A 164 -0.58 6.92 17.04
N PHE A 165 -0.58 7.95 16.18
CA PHE A 165 0.33 9.09 16.29
C PHE A 165 0.05 9.91 17.55
N ASP A 166 -1.22 10.20 17.81
CA ASP A 166 -1.65 11.03 18.97
C ASP A 166 -1.29 10.36 20.28
N LEU A 167 -1.60 9.07 20.44
CA LEU A 167 -1.27 8.31 21.63
C LEU A 167 0.24 8.12 21.80
N PHE A 168 0.97 7.87 20.69
CA PHE A 168 2.42 7.78 20.75
C PHE A 168 3.04 9.08 21.26
N THR A 169 2.62 10.20 20.71
CA THR A 169 3.11 11.53 21.12
C THR A 169 2.74 11.84 22.59
N GLN A 170 1.50 11.54 22.98
CA GLN A 170 1.01 11.72 24.34
C GLN A 170 1.81 10.91 25.37
N GLY A 171 2.16 9.67 25.05
CA GLY A 171 2.84 8.75 25.97
C GLY A 171 4.36 8.95 26.07
N LEU A 172 4.97 9.86 25.29
CA LEU A 172 6.38 10.24 25.43
C LEU A 172 6.64 11.09 26.68
N ALA A 173 5.68 11.91 27.09
CA ALA A 173 5.71 12.64 28.33
C ALA A 173 5.08 11.81 29.48
N PRO A 174 5.31 12.15 30.74
CA PRO A 174 4.63 11.52 31.88
C PRO A 174 3.11 11.57 31.71
N ASN A 175 2.46 10.41 31.68
CA ASN A 175 1.04 10.29 31.49
C ASN A 175 0.47 9.13 32.32
N GLU A 176 -0.67 9.34 32.97
CA GLU A 176 -1.28 8.32 33.83
C GLU A 176 -1.86 7.14 33.03
N LYS A 177 -2.29 7.36 31.80
CA LYS A 177 -2.99 6.36 30.98
C LYS A 177 -2.11 5.74 29.91
N VAL A 178 -1.29 6.56 29.24
CA VAL A 178 -0.53 6.18 28.04
C VAL A 178 0.97 6.15 28.34
N LYS A 179 1.66 5.13 27.86
CA LYS A 179 3.13 5.03 27.86
C LYS A 179 3.63 4.62 26.49
N SER A 180 4.53 5.40 25.94
CA SER A 180 5.13 5.14 24.62
C SER A 180 6.53 4.59 24.72
N PHE A 181 6.84 3.68 23.79
CA PHE A 181 8.16 3.10 23.58
C PHE A 181 8.55 3.28 22.11
N ASP A 182 9.72 3.84 21.92
CA ASP A 182 10.30 4.04 20.59
C ASP A 182 11.41 3.01 20.35
N TRP A 183 11.10 1.95 19.61
CA TRP A 183 12.09 0.92 19.29
C TRP A 183 13.10 1.35 18.24
N THR A 184 12.89 2.50 17.57
CA THR A 184 13.86 3.05 16.62
C THR A 184 15.13 3.59 17.29
N THR A 185 15.10 3.77 18.61
CA THR A 185 16.24 4.25 19.41
C THR A 185 17.21 3.14 19.82
N TYR A 186 16.84 1.86 19.56
CA TYR A 186 17.69 0.71 19.87
C TYR A 186 18.48 0.26 18.65
N ASP A 187 19.60 -0.40 18.90
CA ASP A 187 20.35 -1.09 17.86
C ASP A 187 19.60 -2.34 17.40
N VAL A 188 19.06 -2.30 16.21
CA VAL A 188 18.34 -3.41 15.55
C VAL A 188 19.10 -3.97 14.35
N SER A 189 20.40 -3.69 14.23
CA SER A 189 21.27 -4.12 13.12
C SER A 189 21.26 -5.63 12.88
N LYS A 190 21.01 -6.42 13.92
CA LYS A 190 20.79 -7.87 13.82
C LYS A 190 19.66 -8.27 12.86
N TYR A 191 18.66 -7.41 12.69
CA TYR A 191 17.49 -7.66 11.84
C TYR A 191 17.43 -6.74 10.62
N LEU A 192 18.07 -5.57 10.71
CA LEU A 192 18.04 -4.53 9.71
C LEU A 192 19.42 -3.84 9.72
N ASP A 193 20.41 -4.47 9.09
CA ASP A 193 21.76 -3.93 8.96
C ASP A 193 21.85 -2.80 7.92
N GLU A 194 22.97 -2.11 7.87
CA GLU A 194 23.16 -0.96 6.97
C GLU A 194 23.17 -1.37 5.50
N GLU A 195 23.63 -2.59 5.15
CA GLU A 195 23.59 -3.09 3.78
C GLU A 195 22.15 -3.28 3.32
N THR A 196 21.33 -3.92 4.16
CA THR A 196 19.88 -4.10 3.91
C THR A 196 19.17 -2.76 3.81
N LYS A 197 19.47 -1.79 4.69
CA LYS A 197 18.90 -0.44 4.60
C LYS A 197 19.27 0.26 3.30
N GLU A 198 20.50 0.11 2.84
CA GLU A 198 20.94 0.73 1.59
C GLU A 198 20.26 0.11 0.36
N ILE A 199 19.98 -1.20 0.38
CA ILE A 199 19.16 -1.87 -0.65
C ILE A 199 17.76 -1.27 -0.68
N TYR A 200 17.09 -1.16 0.48
CA TYR A 200 15.75 -0.56 0.57
C TYR A 200 15.76 0.92 0.15
N ARG A 201 16.79 1.68 0.52
CA ARG A 201 16.92 3.10 0.11
C ARG A 201 16.93 3.27 -1.40
N LYS A 202 17.52 2.30 -2.13
CA LYS A 202 17.57 2.31 -3.61
C LYS A 202 16.30 1.80 -4.27
N GLN A 203 15.49 1.03 -3.57
CA GLN A 203 14.31 0.35 -4.15
C GLN A 203 12.97 0.93 -3.72
N MET A 204 12.96 1.75 -2.68
CA MET A 204 11.72 2.30 -2.11
C MET A 204 11.66 3.81 -2.28
N PRO A 205 10.44 4.38 -2.46
CA PRO A 205 10.24 5.83 -2.35
C PRO A 205 10.75 6.36 -1.01
N LYS A 206 11.34 7.53 -1.01
CA LYS A 206 11.95 8.17 0.16
C LYS A 206 11.03 8.20 1.39
N LEU A 207 9.75 8.56 1.20
CA LEU A 207 8.78 8.60 2.31
C LEU A 207 8.48 7.20 2.86
N SER A 208 8.35 6.19 1.98
CA SER A 208 8.16 4.80 2.41
C SER A 208 9.39 4.30 3.16
N PHE A 209 10.60 4.61 2.70
CA PHE A 209 11.83 4.30 3.41
C PHE A 209 11.89 4.96 4.79
N GLN A 210 11.55 6.24 4.90
CA GLN A 210 11.50 6.95 6.17
C GLN A 210 10.50 6.31 7.15
N SER A 211 9.31 5.96 6.68
CA SER A 211 8.27 5.38 7.50
C SER A 211 8.59 3.93 7.90
N GLU A 212 8.84 3.04 6.95
CA GLU A 212 8.91 1.61 7.20
C GLU A 212 10.29 1.15 7.70
N ILE A 213 11.38 1.76 7.18
CA ILE A 213 12.76 1.36 7.48
C ILE A 213 13.36 2.21 8.60
N LEU A 214 13.16 3.52 8.58
CA LEU A 214 13.65 4.40 9.64
C LEU A 214 12.67 4.55 10.80
N GLY A 215 11.42 4.09 10.66
CA GLY A 215 10.40 4.18 11.69
C GLY A 215 10.02 5.61 12.06
N GLN A 216 9.99 6.51 11.09
CA GLN A 216 9.65 7.92 11.27
C GLN A 216 8.20 8.19 10.88
N PHE A 217 7.50 9.01 11.64
CA PHE A 217 6.23 9.56 11.18
C PHE A 217 6.48 10.55 10.05
N ILE A 218 5.70 10.45 8.98
CA ILE A 218 5.79 11.31 7.80
C ILE A 218 4.66 12.33 7.77
N ASP A 219 4.90 13.49 7.16
CA ASP A 219 3.85 14.47 6.88
C ASP A 219 3.04 13.93 5.68
N GLY A 220 1.83 13.45 5.95
CA GLY A 220 1.00 12.73 4.98
C GLY A 220 0.09 13.61 4.13
N GLN A 221 0.30 14.92 4.12
CA GLN A 221 -0.45 15.86 3.28
C GLN A 221 0.54 16.64 2.42
N GLY A 222 0.32 16.62 1.12
CA GLY A 222 1.09 17.40 0.17
C GLY A 222 1.25 16.75 -1.20
N THR A 223 1.92 17.45 -2.07
CA THR A 223 2.25 17.04 -3.43
C THR A 223 3.00 15.71 -3.43
N VAL A 224 2.50 14.77 -4.21
CA VAL A 224 3.04 13.39 -4.30
C VAL A 224 4.36 13.37 -5.07
N PHE A 225 4.44 14.14 -6.15
CA PHE A 225 5.59 14.16 -7.05
C PHE A 225 6.40 15.43 -6.84
N THR A 226 7.54 15.35 -6.14
CA THR A 226 8.37 16.52 -5.79
C THR A 226 9.60 16.66 -6.69
N GLU A 227 10.10 15.56 -7.27
CA GLU A 227 11.39 15.53 -7.97
C GLU A 227 11.27 15.47 -9.51
N PHE A 228 10.04 15.50 -10.07
CA PHE A 228 9.81 15.34 -11.50
C PHE A 228 10.48 16.43 -12.37
N ASN A 229 10.72 17.62 -11.81
CA ASN A 229 11.36 18.72 -12.55
C ASN A 229 12.76 18.37 -13.05
N LYS A 230 13.50 17.49 -12.37
CA LYS A 230 14.82 17.02 -12.79
C LYS A 230 14.77 16.06 -13.99
N CYS A 231 13.59 15.49 -14.23
CA CYS A 231 13.34 14.49 -15.26
C CYS A 231 12.73 15.07 -16.52
N ILE A 232 12.55 16.40 -16.60
CA ILE A 232 12.00 17.06 -17.79
C ILE A 232 13.06 17.10 -18.88
N CYS A 233 12.82 16.38 -19.96
CA CYS A 233 13.70 16.33 -21.12
C CYS A 233 12.89 15.98 -22.37
N ASN A 234 12.97 16.78 -23.42
CA ASN A 234 12.36 16.43 -24.69
C ASN A 234 13.20 15.33 -25.35
N THR A 235 12.55 14.24 -25.65
CA THR A 235 13.14 13.04 -26.27
C THR A 235 12.31 12.64 -27.47
N GLU A 236 12.81 11.70 -28.26
CA GLU A 236 12.12 11.19 -29.44
C GLU A 236 11.87 9.69 -29.30
N LEU A 237 10.86 9.17 -30.02
CA LEU A 237 10.59 7.77 -30.13
C LEU A 237 11.68 7.11 -31.02
N ASP A 238 12.22 6.01 -30.56
CA ASP A 238 13.01 5.08 -31.40
C ASP A 238 12.07 4.00 -31.92
N TYR A 239 11.67 4.10 -33.16
CA TYR A 239 10.74 3.16 -33.80
C TYR A 239 11.32 1.75 -34.01
N SER A 240 12.59 1.52 -33.71
CA SER A 240 13.19 0.18 -33.70
C SER A 240 12.95 -0.57 -32.36
N LEU A 241 12.49 0.11 -31.36
CA LEU A 241 12.20 -0.44 -30.04
C LEU A 241 10.69 -0.58 -29.80
N PRO A 242 10.24 -1.51 -28.92
CA PRO A 242 8.86 -1.60 -28.50
C PRO A 242 8.34 -0.27 -27.93
N ILE A 243 7.10 0.09 -28.29
CA ILE A 243 6.42 1.28 -27.79
C ILE A 243 5.28 0.85 -26.88
N THR A 244 5.24 1.37 -25.66
CA THR A 244 4.10 1.19 -24.75
C THR A 244 3.23 2.44 -24.75
N ILE A 245 1.90 2.27 -24.92
CA ILE A 245 0.92 3.36 -24.91
C ILE A 245 0.00 3.14 -23.72
N GLY A 246 0.08 4.02 -22.72
CA GLY A 246 -0.90 4.10 -21.65
C GLY A 246 -2.08 4.97 -22.07
N ILE A 247 -3.31 4.51 -21.89
CA ILE A 247 -4.52 5.26 -22.27
C ILE A 247 -5.41 5.48 -21.06
N ASP A 248 -5.69 6.74 -20.78
CA ASP A 248 -6.77 7.16 -19.89
C ASP A 248 -7.93 7.69 -20.73
N TRP A 249 -9.15 7.18 -20.47
CA TRP A 249 -10.31 7.46 -21.30
C TRP A 249 -11.17 8.59 -20.77
N GLY A 250 -11.29 9.68 -21.52
CA GLY A 250 -12.31 10.69 -21.30
C GLY A 250 -13.69 10.27 -21.82
N THR A 251 -14.75 10.80 -21.22
CA THR A 251 -16.14 10.51 -21.59
C THR A 251 -16.57 11.08 -22.96
N GLY A 252 -15.73 11.93 -23.57
CA GLY A 252 -16.05 12.61 -24.83
C GLY A 252 -17.11 13.71 -24.70
N SER A 253 -17.46 14.10 -23.47
CA SER A 253 -18.44 15.17 -23.17
C SER A 253 -17.79 16.55 -23.00
N GLY A 254 -16.48 16.67 -23.22
CA GLY A 254 -15.73 17.91 -23.10
C GLY A 254 -15.24 18.26 -21.69
N SER A 255 -15.50 17.39 -20.69
CA SER A 255 -15.05 17.60 -19.31
C SER A 255 -13.72 16.91 -18.99
N ASP A 256 -13.50 15.71 -19.52
CA ASP A 256 -12.30 14.91 -19.24
C ASP A 256 -11.56 14.60 -20.54
N ASP A 257 -10.25 14.70 -20.53
CA ASP A 257 -9.42 14.38 -21.69
C ASP A 257 -9.24 12.86 -21.83
N THR A 258 -9.28 12.37 -23.09
CA THR A 258 -8.65 11.08 -23.41
C THR A 258 -7.18 11.36 -23.66
N VAL A 259 -6.31 10.68 -22.92
CA VAL A 259 -4.86 10.89 -22.98
C VAL A 259 -4.16 9.61 -23.37
N LEU A 260 -3.27 9.70 -24.38
CA LEU A 260 -2.33 8.66 -24.79
C LEU A 260 -0.93 9.09 -24.36
N THR A 261 -0.28 8.29 -23.52
CA THR A 261 1.13 8.48 -23.14
C THR A 261 1.99 7.45 -23.82
N PHE A 262 2.98 7.89 -24.59
CA PHE A 262 3.95 7.01 -25.25
C PHE A 262 5.16 6.81 -24.36
N ALA A 263 5.55 5.57 -24.14
CA ALA A 263 6.68 5.21 -23.28
C ALA A 263 7.56 4.15 -23.93
N GLN A 264 8.86 4.23 -23.69
CA GLN A 264 9.86 3.26 -24.14
C GLN A 264 10.96 3.06 -23.11
N ASN A 265 11.57 1.87 -23.09
CA ASN A 265 12.85 1.68 -22.42
C ASN A 265 14.00 2.07 -23.36
N GLN A 266 14.74 3.10 -23.04
CA GLN A 266 15.91 3.56 -23.78
C GLN A 266 17.11 3.70 -22.82
N VAL A 267 18.20 2.95 -23.07
CA VAL A 267 19.49 3.08 -22.35
C VAL A 267 19.31 3.17 -20.83
N HIS A 268 18.64 2.18 -20.24
CA HIS A 268 18.38 2.08 -18.78
C HIS A 268 17.47 3.17 -18.17
N LYS A 269 16.71 3.87 -18.99
CA LYS A 269 15.69 4.83 -18.57
C LYS A 269 14.37 4.58 -19.26
N ILE A 270 13.28 4.85 -18.58
CA ILE A 270 11.98 4.99 -19.24
C ILE A 270 11.93 6.39 -19.85
N VAL A 271 11.60 6.45 -21.11
CA VAL A 271 11.49 7.71 -21.85
C VAL A 271 10.03 7.90 -22.24
N ILE A 272 9.50 9.08 -21.97
CA ILE A 272 8.14 9.52 -22.34
C ILE A 272 8.28 10.68 -23.34
N PRO A 273 8.36 10.40 -24.64
CA PRO A 273 8.61 11.45 -25.62
C PRO A 273 7.40 12.35 -25.84
N GLU A 274 6.19 11.79 -25.75
CA GLU A 274 4.97 12.49 -26.14
C GLU A 274 3.75 12.05 -25.31
N GLN A 275 2.82 12.97 -25.13
CA GLN A 275 1.43 12.69 -24.75
C GLN A 275 0.49 13.39 -25.73
N ILE A 276 -0.49 12.65 -26.22
CA ILE A 276 -1.60 13.20 -27.04
C ILE A 276 -2.83 13.26 -26.16
N ALA A 277 -3.49 14.43 -26.07
CA ALA A 277 -4.73 14.60 -25.34
C ALA A 277 -5.81 15.21 -26.23
N PHE A 278 -7.05 14.77 -26.07
CA PHE A 278 -8.23 15.29 -26.77
C PHE A 278 -9.52 15.00 -26.00
N ASN A 279 -10.53 15.86 -26.14
CA ASN A 279 -11.83 15.72 -25.46
C ASN A 279 -13.04 15.99 -26.38
N ASP A 280 -12.79 16.22 -27.65
CA ASP A 280 -13.78 16.59 -28.67
C ASP A 280 -14.37 15.40 -29.44
N LYS A 281 -13.92 14.16 -29.18
CA LYS A 281 -14.28 12.98 -29.95
C LYS A 281 -15.29 12.10 -29.21
N LYS A 282 -16.30 11.63 -29.93
CA LYS A 282 -17.19 10.58 -29.46
C LYS A 282 -16.46 9.24 -29.33
N PRO A 283 -16.95 8.29 -28.54
CA PRO A 283 -16.29 6.99 -28.28
C PRO A 283 -15.75 6.28 -29.52
N ALA A 284 -16.58 6.10 -30.54
CA ALA A 284 -16.18 5.45 -31.77
C ALA A 284 -15.08 6.21 -32.54
N ASP A 285 -15.11 7.56 -32.47
CA ASP A 285 -14.13 8.40 -33.14
C ASP A 285 -12.79 8.42 -32.36
N GLN A 286 -12.84 8.23 -31.04
CA GLN A 286 -11.65 8.04 -30.21
C GLN A 286 -10.90 6.77 -30.64
N ILE A 287 -11.60 5.64 -30.76
CA ILE A 287 -11.01 4.37 -31.20
C ILE A 287 -10.40 4.51 -32.61
N ARG A 288 -11.15 5.07 -33.57
CA ARG A 288 -10.62 5.30 -34.94
C ARG A 288 -9.36 6.18 -34.92
N TYR A 289 -9.33 7.20 -34.04
CA TYR A 289 -8.15 8.04 -33.92
C TYR A 289 -6.94 7.28 -33.36
N ILE A 290 -7.15 6.43 -32.35
CA ILE A 290 -6.10 5.57 -31.78
C ILE A 290 -5.57 4.59 -32.84
N ILE A 291 -6.43 3.94 -33.61
CA ILE A 291 -6.02 3.08 -34.74
C ILE A 291 -5.20 3.86 -35.76
N LYS A 292 -5.58 5.10 -36.06
CA LYS A 292 -4.79 5.96 -36.95
C LYS A 292 -3.38 6.26 -36.38
N VAL A 293 -3.28 6.48 -35.07
CA VAL A 293 -2.00 6.68 -34.39
C VAL A 293 -1.15 5.40 -34.48
N ILE A 294 -1.74 4.23 -34.18
CA ILE A 294 -1.06 2.93 -34.29
C ILE A 294 -0.52 2.72 -35.71
N LYS A 295 -1.35 2.94 -36.76
CA LYS A 295 -0.94 2.85 -38.15
C LYS A 295 0.26 3.75 -38.46
N SER A 296 0.25 4.97 -37.98
CA SER A 296 1.38 5.90 -38.15
C SER A 296 2.68 5.42 -37.49
N LEU A 297 2.60 4.74 -36.33
CA LEU A 297 3.77 4.15 -35.68
C LEU A 297 4.35 2.99 -36.50
N VAL A 298 3.48 2.12 -37.02
CA VAL A 298 3.86 1.01 -37.91
C VAL A 298 4.51 1.51 -39.17
N GLU A 299 3.92 2.54 -39.81
CA GLU A 299 4.48 3.18 -41.03
C GLU A 299 5.88 3.77 -40.79
N LYS A 300 6.18 4.17 -39.56
CA LYS A 300 7.51 4.66 -39.13
C LYS A 300 8.47 3.55 -38.73
N GLY A 301 8.05 2.28 -38.80
CA GLY A 301 8.89 1.11 -38.58
C GLY A 301 8.74 0.44 -37.21
N CYS A 302 7.80 0.85 -36.40
CA CYS A 302 7.54 0.17 -35.12
C CYS A 302 6.89 -1.18 -35.34
N LYS A 303 7.49 -2.25 -34.80
CA LYS A 303 7.02 -3.64 -34.97
C LYS A 303 6.31 -4.18 -33.73
N GLU A 304 6.52 -3.60 -32.59
CA GLU A 304 5.89 -4.04 -31.34
C GLU A 304 5.27 -2.86 -30.60
N ILE A 305 3.95 -2.95 -30.37
CA ILE A 305 3.19 -1.92 -29.65
C ILE A 305 2.41 -2.58 -28.50
N ASN A 306 2.64 -2.09 -27.30
CA ASN A 306 1.95 -2.55 -26.10
C ASN A 306 0.98 -1.46 -25.63
N ILE A 307 -0.30 -1.74 -25.55
CA ILE A 307 -1.35 -0.79 -25.15
C ILE A 307 -1.91 -1.20 -23.79
N ILE A 308 -1.96 -0.27 -22.85
CA ILE A 308 -2.53 -0.49 -21.52
C ILE A 308 -3.66 0.51 -21.29
N VAL A 309 -4.85 -0.01 -21.07
CA VAL A 309 -6.06 0.79 -20.80
C VAL A 309 -6.61 0.50 -19.41
N GLU A 310 -7.32 1.46 -18.83
CA GLU A 310 -8.05 1.21 -17.58
C GLU A 310 -9.21 0.24 -17.80
N LYS A 311 -9.37 -0.74 -16.90
CA LYS A 311 -10.44 -1.75 -16.97
C LYS A 311 -11.77 -1.28 -16.37
N ASN A 312 -11.79 -0.19 -15.58
CA ASN A 312 -12.96 0.22 -14.81
C ASN A 312 -14.06 0.84 -15.71
N SER A 313 -15.33 0.56 -15.37
CA SER A 313 -16.53 1.19 -15.97
C SER A 313 -16.54 1.23 -17.51
N ILE A 314 -16.44 2.41 -18.08
CA ILE A 314 -16.47 2.68 -19.52
C ILE A 314 -15.26 2.03 -20.24
N GLY A 315 -14.11 1.96 -19.59
CA GLY A 315 -12.88 1.40 -20.16
C GLY A 315 -13.02 -0.04 -20.63
N ALA A 316 -13.86 -0.86 -20.01
CA ALA A 316 -14.08 -2.24 -20.44
C ALA A 316 -14.76 -2.34 -21.82
N VAL A 317 -15.71 -1.44 -22.11
CA VAL A 317 -16.42 -1.40 -23.41
C VAL A 317 -15.47 -0.86 -24.50
N TYR A 318 -14.73 0.21 -24.20
CA TYR A 318 -13.75 0.75 -25.13
C TYR A 318 -12.62 -0.25 -25.45
N HIS A 319 -12.17 -0.99 -24.45
CA HIS A 319 -11.16 -2.02 -24.62
C HIS A 319 -11.60 -3.12 -25.59
N SER A 320 -12.83 -3.66 -25.45
CA SER A 320 -13.32 -4.70 -26.36
C SER A 320 -13.39 -4.22 -27.81
N ASN A 321 -13.93 -3.02 -28.02
CA ASN A 321 -14.02 -2.45 -29.37
C ASN A 321 -12.62 -2.11 -29.96
N LEU A 322 -11.69 -1.67 -29.11
CA LEU A 322 -10.32 -1.38 -29.54
C LEU A 322 -9.58 -2.65 -29.96
N ILE A 323 -9.76 -3.77 -29.22
CA ILE A 323 -9.15 -5.05 -29.59
C ILE A 323 -9.65 -5.52 -30.95
N GLU A 324 -10.96 -5.47 -31.22
CA GLU A 324 -11.52 -5.90 -32.49
C GLU A 324 -10.88 -5.15 -33.68
N GLU A 325 -10.73 -3.84 -33.57
CA GLU A 325 -10.12 -3.00 -34.60
C GLU A 325 -8.59 -3.25 -34.73
N ILE A 326 -7.91 -3.53 -33.61
CA ILE A 326 -6.47 -3.87 -33.59
C ILE A 326 -6.26 -5.23 -34.27
N ASP A 327 -7.01 -6.25 -33.90
CA ASP A 327 -6.88 -7.61 -34.44
C ASP A 327 -7.13 -7.60 -35.96
N GLU A 328 -8.14 -6.86 -36.43
CA GLU A 328 -8.41 -6.70 -37.85
C GLU A 328 -7.24 -6.01 -38.58
N PHE A 329 -6.69 -4.94 -37.99
CA PHE A 329 -5.56 -4.23 -38.57
C PHE A 329 -4.30 -5.11 -38.63
N GLU A 330 -3.95 -5.76 -37.53
CA GLU A 330 -2.75 -6.60 -37.42
C GLU A 330 -2.79 -7.78 -38.43
N GLN A 331 -3.93 -8.50 -38.51
CA GLN A 331 -4.13 -9.60 -39.42
C GLN A 331 -4.01 -9.14 -40.88
N ASN A 332 -4.65 -8.03 -41.24
CA ASN A 332 -4.59 -7.50 -42.59
C ASN A 332 -3.18 -7.04 -42.97
N TYR A 333 -2.43 -6.44 -42.06
CA TYR A 333 -1.06 -5.99 -42.26
C TYR A 333 -0.12 -7.20 -42.44
N ASN A 334 -0.13 -8.14 -41.49
CA ASN A 334 0.76 -9.30 -41.49
C ASN A 334 0.47 -10.28 -42.65
N ALA A 335 -0.73 -10.25 -43.23
CA ALA A 335 -1.07 -11.05 -44.39
C ALA A 335 -0.33 -10.60 -45.72
N VAL A 336 0.20 -9.37 -45.76
CA VAL A 336 0.77 -8.78 -46.97
C VAL A 336 2.26 -8.46 -46.87
N VAL A 337 2.86 -8.55 -45.67
CA VAL A 337 4.28 -8.28 -45.45
C VAL A 337 5.11 -9.55 -45.35
N ASP A 338 6.45 -9.43 -45.49
CA ASP A 338 7.38 -10.54 -45.21
C ASP A 338 7.34 -10.83 -43.68
N TRP A 339 7.48 -12.09 -43.27
CA TRP A 339 7.44 -12.50 -41.86
C TRP A 339 8.40 -11.72 -40.94
N ARG A 340 9.49 -11.16 -41.52
CA ARG A 340 10.45 -10.30 -40.78
C ARG A 340 9.92 -8.91 -40.53
N ASP A 341 8.86 -8.51 -41.20
CA ASP A 341 8.22 -7.20 -41.11
C ASP A 341 6.84 -7.28 -40.46
N GLU A 342 6.45 -8.47 -39.97
CA GLU A 342 5.25 -8.64 -39.16
C GLU A 342 5.27 -7.73 -37.91
N ILE A 343 4.09 -7.27 -37.55
CA ILE A 343 3.87 -6.46 -36.36
C ILE A 343 3.16 -7.27 -35.24
N VAL A 344 3.39 -6.88 -34.00
CA VAL A 344 2.70 -7.44 -32.83
C VAL A 344 2.10 -6.29 -32.02
N ILE A 345 0.80 -6.34 -31.81
CA ILE A 345 0.09 -5.32 -31.01
C ILE A 345 -0.62 -5.99 -29.84
N ASN A 346 -0.10 -5.79 -28.65
CA ASN A 346 -0.67 -6.31 -27.41
C ASN A 346 -1.57 -5.26 -26.77
N CYS A 347 -2.82 -5.58 -26.51
CA CYS A 347 -3.75 -4.68 -25.79
C CYS A 347 -4.17 -5.30 -24.46
N GLY A 348 -3.65 -4.77 -23.37
CA GLY A 348 -3.91 -5.20 -22.02
C GLY A 348 -4.75 -4.21 -21.22
N THR A 349 -5.28 -4.68 -20.07
CA THR A 349 -6.05 -3.84 -19.15
C THR A 349 -5.35 -3.70 -17.81
N PHE A 350 -5.48 -2.53 -17.20
CA PHE A 350 -5.08 -2.28 -15.83
C PHE A 350 -6.31 -2.13 -14.92
N LEU A 351 -6.43 -2.99 -13.90
CA LEU A 351 -7.51 -2.87 -12.92
C LEU A 351 -7.08 -1.87 -11.83
N THR A 352 -7.67 -0.69 -11.86
CA THR A 352 -7.43 0.35 -10.88
C THR A 352 -8.17 0.04 -9.58
N THR A 353 -7.40 -0.30 -8.55
CA THR A 353 -7.82 -0.42 -7.15
C THR A 353 -7.00 0.57 -6.33
N ASN A 354 -7.43 0.87 -5.11
CA ASN A 354 -6.62 1.73 -4.21
C ASN A 354 -5.19 1.20 -4.02
N LYS A 355 -5.02 -0.13 -3.99
CA LYS A 355 -3.71 -0.77 -3.85
C LYS A 355 -2.89 -0.65 -5.13
N SER A 356 -3.44 -1.06 -6.28
CA SER A 356 -2.70 -1.03 -7.55
C SER A 356 -2.35 0.40 -8.01
N LYS A 357 -3.25 1.37 -7.78
CA LYS A 357 -2.98 2.81 -8.02
C LYS A 357 -1.82 3.29 -7.14
N LYS A 358 -1.85 2.95 -5.84
CA LYS A 358 -0.78 3.28 -4.90
C LYS A 358 0.57 2.69 -5.34
N ASP A 359 0.60 1.40 -5.72
CA ASP A 359 1.82 0.72 -6.14
C ASP A 359 2.45 1.38 -7.39
N LEU A 360 1.63 1.84 -8.35
CA LEU A 360 2.11 2.58 -9.53
C LEU A 360 2.63 3.98 -9.18
N ILE A 361 1.93 4.68 -8.28
CA ILE A 361 2.37 6.00 -7.80
C ILE A 361 3.71 5.89 -7.10
N GLU A 362 3.90 4.91 -6.21
CA GLU A 362 5.18 4.67 -5.52
C GLU A 362 6.30 4.31 -6.52
N THR A 363 5.96 3.58 -7.58
CA THR A 363 6.90 3.30 -8.69
C THR A 363 7.32 4.60 -9.38
N LEU A 364 6.36 5.46 -9.76
CA LEU A 364 6.66 6.72 -10.46
C LEU A 364 7.47 7.69 -9.57
N ILE A 365 7.15 7.77 -8.27
CA ILE A 365 7.96 8.53 -7.31
C ILE A 365 9.42 8.04 -7.33
N THR A 366 9.61 6.73 -7.24
CA THR A 366 10.95 6.11 -7.25
C THR A 366 11.71 6.42 -8.53
N LEU A 367 11.02 6.34 -9.68
CA LEU A 367 11.61 6.67 -10.98
C LEU A 367 12.05 8.13 -11.08
N PHE A 368 11.26 9.07 -10.53
CA PHE A 368 11.63 10.48 -10.46
C PHE A 368 12.79 10.73 -9.50
N GLU A 369 12.75 10.15 -8.29
CA GLU A 369 13.81 10.28 -7.29
C GLU A 369 15.17 9.73 -7.77
N GLN A 370 15.14 8.68 -8.59
CA GLN A 370 16.33 8.05 -9.15
C GLN A 370 16.74 8.58 -10.54
N GLU A 371 15.99 9.54 -11.08
CA GLU A 371 16.18 10.09 -12.42
C GLU A 371 16.21 9.00 -13.53
N LYS A 372 15.44 7.92 -13.31
CA LYS A 372 15.31 6.79 -14.24
C LYS A 372 14.16 6.95 -15.24
N ILE A 373 13.46 8.06 -15.21
CA ILE A 373 12.43 8.41 -16.19
C ILE A 373 12.72 9.79 -16.77
N LEU A 374 12.43 9.97 -18.06
CA LEU A 374 12.44 11.27 -18.73
C LEU A 374 11.02 11.58 -19.22
N ILE A 375 10.51 12.76 -18.90
CA ILE A 375 9.16 13.21 -19.29
C ILE A 375 9.24 14.44 -20.18
N PRO A 376 8.27 14.64 -21.10
CA PRO A 376 8.26 15.77 -22.00
C PRO A 376 7.96 17.09 -21.27
N ASN A 377 8.42 18.19 -21.85
CA ASN A 377 8.12 19.53 -21.35
C ASN A 377 6.72 19.98 -21.76
N ILE A 378 5.69 19.30 -21.25
CA ILE A 378 4.27 19.62 -21.47
C ILE A 378 3.74 20.34 -20.21
N GLU A 379 3.23 21.57 -20.39
CA GLU A 379 2.82 22.40 -19.25
C GLU A 379 1.67 21.78 -18.45
N GLU A 380 0.67 21.22 -19.12
CA GLU A 380 -0.48 20.58 -18.47
C GLU A 380 -0.06 19.35 -17.65
N LEU A 381 0.90 18.55 -18.13
CA LEU A 381 1.45 17.43 -17.38
C LEU A 381 2.18 17.91 -16.12
N LYS A 382 3.00 18.96 -16.22
CA LYS A 382 3.70 19.55 -15.07
C LYS A 382 2.75 20.10 -14.04
N VAL A 383 1.68 20.78 -14.48
CA VAL A 383 0.63 21.29 -13.58
C VAL A 383 -0.07 20.12 -12.87
N GLN A 384 -0.48 19.09 -13.59
CA GLN A 384 -1.11 17.91 -12.97
C GLN A 384 -0.17 17.20 -11.98
N LEU A 385 1.10 16.97 -12.33
CA LEU A 385 2.09 16.41 -11.40
C LEU A 385 2.27 17.28 -10.14
N SER A 386 2.28 18.60 -10.30
CA SER A 386 2.41 19.55 -9.18
C SER A 386 1.20 19.57 -8.26
N LEU A 387 0.00 19.37 -8.81
CA LEU A 387 -1.29 19.39 -8.09
C LEU A 387 -1.73 18.00 -7.61
N PHE A 388 -0.99 16.95 -7.98
CA PHE A 388 -1.33 15.59 -7.59
C PHE A 388 -1.00 15.37 -6.12
N GLU A 389 -2.03 15.15 -5.32
CA GLU A 389 -1.94 15.08 -3.87
C GLU A 389 -2.41 13.73 -3.33
N ALA A 390 -1.88 13.39 -2.15
CA ALA A 390 -2.40 12.34 -1.32
C ALA A 390 -3.31 12.94 -0.23
N LYS A 391 -4.57 12.52 -0.17
CA LYS A 391 -5.49 12.89 0.92
C LYS A 391 -5.92 11.66 1.70
N VAL A 392 -5.82 11.77 3.01
CA VAL A 392 -6.33 10.76 3.92
C VAL A 392 -7.78 11.07 4.24
N ASN A 393 -8.64 10.13 3.97
CA ASN A 393 -10.00 10.18 4.48
C ASN A 393 -9.93 9.94 6.00
N LYS A 394 -10.30 10.93 6.80
CA LYS A 394 -10.23 10.87 8.27
C LYS A 394 -11.14 9.79 8.86
N ASP A 395 -12.26 9.49 8.19
CA ASP A 395 -13.23 8.52 8.68
C ASP A 395 -12.84 7.07 8.34
N THR A 396 -12.16 6.88 7.21
CA THR A 396 -11.82 5.54 6.72
C THR A 396 -10.34 5.19 6.85
N GLY A 397 -9.47 6.18 7.07
CA GLY A 397 -8.02 6.01 7.06
C GLY A 397 -7.45 5.69 5.66
N PHE A 398 -8.29 5.62 4.62
CA PHE A 398 -7.84 5.37 3.25
C PHE A 398 -7.18 6.60 2.65
N VAL A 399 -6.09 6.37 1.92
CA VAL A 399 -5.41 7.40 1.14
C VAL A 399 -5.99 7.41 -0.26
N THR A 400 -6.50 8.55 -0.69
CA THR A 400 -6.92 8.81 -2.07
C THR A 400 -5.89 9.70 -2.76
N TYR A 401 -5.57 9.38 -3.99
CA TYR A 401 -4.59 10.10 -4.80
C TYR A 401 -5.29 10.71 -6.01
N ALA A 402 -5.24 12.03 -6.14
CA ALA A 402 -5.82 12.76 -7.27
C ALA A 402 -5.32 14.22 -7.29
N CYS A 403 -5.66 14.96 -8.34
CA CYS A 403 -5.66 16.41 -8.33
C CYS A 403 -6.95 16.91 -7.68
N PHE A 404 -6.89 17.47 -6.48
CA PHE A 404 -8.07 17.87 -5.70
C PHE A 404 -8.46 19.35 -5.85
N ALA A 405 -7.70 20.13 -6.58
CA ALA A 405 -8.05 21.54 -6.82
C ALA A 405 -9.32 21.62 -7.70
N PRO A 406 -10.25 22.55 -7.43
CA PRO A 406 -11.44 22.70 -8.25
C PRO A 406 -11.09 22.93 -9.73
N GLY A 407 -11.67 22.12 -10.62
CA GLY A 407 -11.41 22.18 -12.07
C GLY A 407 -10.06 21.60 -12.51
N SER A 408 -9.33 20.93 -11.61
CA SER A 408 -8.13 20.19 -11.99
C SER A 408 -8.48 18.75 -12.41
N HIS A 409 -7.70 18.21 -13.32
CA HIS A 409 -7.80 16.84 -13.85
C HIS A 409 -6.49 16.09 -13.56
N ASP A 410 -6.53 14.76 -13.56
CA ASP A 410 -5.35 13.90 -13.39
C ASP A 410 -5.12 12.92 -14.56
N ASP A 411 -5.84 13.12 -15.67
CA ASP A 411 -5.87 12.25 -16.85
C ASP A 411 -4.46 11.99 -17.44
N ARG A 412 -3.62 13.04 -17.50
CA ARG A 412 -2.22 12.89 -17.98
C ARG A 412 -1.34 12.11 -17.04
N VAL A 413 -1.56 12.24 -15.73
CA VAL A 413 -0.86 11.47 -14.71
C VAL A 413 -1.32 10.01 -14.73
N LEU A 414 -2.62 9.75 -14.87
CA LEU A 414 -3.16 8.39 -14.94
C LEU A 414 -2.68 7.66 -16.19
N SER A 415 -2.75 8.30 -17.36
CA SER A 415 -2.22 7.77 -18.60
C SER A 415 -0.72 7.44 -18.51
N LEU A 416 0.07 8.31 -17.85
CA LEU A 416 1.50 8.05 -17.57
C LEU A 416 1.69 6.83 -16.66
N LEU A 417 0.90 6.70 -15.60
CA LEU A 417 0.94 5.54 -14.70
C LEU A 417 0.64 4.24 -15.44
N PHE A 418 -0.33 4.23 -16.35
CA PHE A 418 -0.64 3.06 -17.17
C PHE A 418 0.51 2.71 -18.12
N ALA A 419 1.12 3.70 -18.76
CA ALA A 419 2.27 3.48 -19.66
C ALA A 419 3.46 2.83 -18.94
N ILE A 420 3.80 3.29 -17.73
CA ILE A 420 4.92 2.72 -16.97
C ILE A 420 4.62 1.36 -16.32
N SER A 421 3.35 0.96 -16.24
CA SER A 421 2.94 -0.27 -15.52
C SER A 421 3.60 -1.54 -16.04
N GLN A 422 3.90 -1.62 -17.31
CA GLN A 422 4.60 -2.75 -17.95
C GLN A 422 6.14 -2.59 -17.94
N LEU A 423 6.65 -1.38 -18.05
CA LEU A 423 8.08 -1.12 -18.21
C LEU A 423 8.88 -1.20 -16.91
N LYS A 424 8.22 -1.15 -15.77
CA LYS A 424 8.87 -1.16 -14.44
C LYS A 424 9.68 -2.41 -14.11
N ASN A 425 9.39 -3.55 -14.74
CA ASN A 425 10.05 -4.82 -14.46
C ASN A 425 11.33 -5.01 -15.27
N GLU A 426 11.64 -4.10 -16.18
CA GLU A 426 12.78 -4.19 -17.11
C GLU A 426 13.95 -3.28 -16.68
N LEU A 427 13.82 -2.55 -15.58
CA LEU A 427 14.82 -1.65 -14.99
C LEU A 427 15.45 -2.25 -13.72
#